data_33c3525764f4edda81d0ca021fd65d82
#
_entry.id   33c3525764f4edda81d0ca021fd65d82
#
_cell.length_a   1.000
_cell.length_b   1.000
_cell.length_c   1.000
_cell.angle_alpha   90.00
_cell.angle_beta   90.00
_cell.angle_gamma   90.00
#
_symmetry.space_group_name_H-M   'P 1'
#
loop_
_entity.id
_entity.type
_entity.pdbx_description
1 polymer ?
#
loop_
_entity_poly.entity_id
_entity_poly.type
_entity_poly.pdbx_seq_one_letter_code
_entity_poly.pdbx_strand_id
1 'polypeptide(L)'
;MTALVSLPVPARGPLFGLSRRLGLAGALIAFQTAVAYIGRGGYRDSAGGDVSLLDALYYSTVSITTTGYGDITPVTSEARLATILLVTPARVLFLALLVGTALELLAERSREDIRRRRWRRRMEDHTIVCGYGTKGRSAIRVLRDQGVPASRIVVIDAHAGPVARANAAGYAAIQGNAASTEVLREAAVDRARAVIVAPDRDDTAVLVTLTVHEMNHAVTVVAAAREAENVHLLRQSGADSVITSSDAAGRLLGLATRTPRVVEVLEDLLTVGIGFDIRERPAGEEELGQPPRLGPGEMLLAVARRGEMLRASDPAVQRLQPGDQILTLGHATELGPVDGRPAG
;
A
#
# COMPACT_ATOMS: atom_id res chain seq x y z
N MET A 1 3.37 13.07 -14.46
CA MET A 1 3.70 12.86 -13.02
C MET A 1 3.90 11.38 -12.83
N THR A 2 5.09 10.97 -12.47
CA THR A 2 5.45 9.53 -12.30
C THR A 2 4.64 8.95 -11.14
N ALA A 3 3.91 7.87 -11.39
CA ALA A 3 3.14 7.18 -10.35
C ALA A 3 4.09 6.69 -9.24
N LEU A 4 3.87 7.13 -8.01
CA LEU A 4 4.68 6.75 -6.86
C LEU A 4 4.03 5.55 -6.15
N VAL A 5 4.49 4.35 -6.50
CA VAL A 5 4.14 3.14 -5.72
C VAL A 5 4.85 3.23 -4.38
N SER A 6 4.10 3.34 -3.30
CA SER A 6 4.62 3.21 -1.95
C SER A 6 4.22 1.86 -1.36
N LEU A 7 5.24 1.05 -1.08
CA LEU A 7 5.06 -0.23 -0.38
C LEU A 7 5.14 0.02 1.12
N PRO A 8 4.45 -0.74 1.97
CA PRO A 8 4.58 -0.63 3.42
C PRO A 8 6.06 -0.76 3.82
N VAL A 9 6.62 0.29 4.41
CA VAL A 9 8.02 0.34 4.85
C VAL A 9 8.04 0.13 6.37
N PRO A 10 8.88 -0.73 6.93
CA PRO A 10 9.13 -0.74 8.37
C PRO A 10 9.70 0.63 8.78
N ALA A 11 9.15 1.21 9.83
CA ALA A 11 9.34 2.59 10.29
C ALA A 11 10.76 2.88 10.82
N ARG A 12 11.77 2.96 9.95
CA ARG A 12 13.05 3.59 10.27
C ARG A 12 13.31 4.64 9.20
N GLY A 13 13.03 5.91 9.54
CA GLY A 13 13.20 7.01 8.62
C GLY A 13 14.67 7.17 8.18
N PRO A 14 14.95 7.44 6.89
CA PRO A 14 16.29 7.63 6.33
C PRO A 14 17.06 8.79 7.00
N LEU A 15 16.36 9.76 7.59
CA LEU A 15 16.92 10.92 8.28
C LEU A 15 17.72 10.56 9.55
N PHE A 16 17.35 9.48 10.26
CA PHE A 16 18.09 9.08 11.47
C PHE A 16 19.48 8.51 11.15
N GLY A 17 19.61 7.82 10.03
CA GLY A 17 20.92 7.35 9.54
C GLY A 17 21.84 8.49 9.12
N LEU A 18 21.30 9.50 8.45
CA LEU A 18 22.06 10.67 7.96
C LEU A 18 22.56 11.56 9.10
N SER A 19 21.69 11.87 10.10
CA SER A 19 22.07 12.70 11.24
C SER A 19 23.21 12.07 12.08
N ARG A 20 23.17 10.76 12.27
CA ARG A 20 24.23 10.04 12.97
C ARG A 20 25.59 10.10 12.21
N ARG A 21 25.56 10.03 10.88
CA ARG A 21 26.77 10.12 10.05
C ARG A 21 27.35 11.51 10.01
N LEU A 22 26.49 12.52 9.90
CA LEU A 22 26.93 13.93 10.02
C LEU A 22 27.54 14.22 11.39
N GLY A 23 26.94 13.70 12.45
CA GLY A 23 27.52 13.79 13.80
C GLY A 23 28.89 13.12 13.90
N LEU A 24 29.07 11.94 13.29
CA LEU A 24 30.36 11.24 13.27
C LEU A 24 31.41 12.00 12.43
N ALA A 25 31.02 12.57 11.28
CA ALA A 25 31.90 13.40 10.48
C ALA A 25 32.38 14.64 11.24
N GLY A 26 31.46 15.33 11.93
CA GLY A 26 31.82 16.48 12.80
C GLY A 26 32.72 16.06 13.97
N ALA A 27 32.48 14.90 14.57
CA ALA A 27 33.33 14.36 15.63
C ALA A 27 34.76 14.04 15.15
N LEU A 28 34.92 13.53 13.92
CA LEU A 28 36.24 13.28 13.33
C LEU A 28 37.00 14.58 13.07
N ILE A 29 36.34 15.64 12.60
CA ILE A 29 36.95 16.96 12.42
C ILE A 29 37.38 17.52 13.78
N ALA A 30 36.49 17.48 14.78
CA ALA A 30 36.79 17.96 16.14
C ALA A 30 37.97 17.17 16.77
N PHE A 31 37.99 15.86 16.57
CA PHE A 31 39.10 14.99 17.03
C PHE A 31 40.43 15.41 16.40
N GLN A 32 40.49 15.59 15.06
CA GLN A 32 41.70 16.03 14.38
C GLN A 32 42.14 17.44 14.83
N THR A 33 41.19 18.35 15.02
CA THR A 33 41.45 19.69 15.53
C THR A 33 42.06 19.63 16.93
N ALA A 34 41.55 18.79 17.80
CA ALA A 34 42.11 18.58 19.13
C ALA A 34 43.54 18.03 19.08
N VAL A 35 43.80 17.01 18.22
CA VAL A 35 45.17 16.46 18.03
C VAL A 35 46.14 17.51 17.54
N ALA A 36 45.75 18.30 16.53
CA ALA A 36 46.60 19.37 15.98
C ALA A 36 46.83 20.50 16.98
N TYR A 37 45.82 20.93 17.72
CA TYR A 37 45.93 21.98 18.71
C TYR A 37 46.73 21.58 19.95
N ILE A 38 46.56 20.37 20.46
CA ILE A 38 47.36 19.86 21.57
C ILE A 38 48.85 19.74 21.18
N GLY A 39 49.10 19.27 19.96
CA GLY A 39 50.45 19.12 19.41
C GLY A 39 51.01 20.36 18.71
N ARG A 40 50.38 21.55 18.87
CA ARG A 40 50.66 22.77 18.06
C ARG A 40 52.13 23.16 17.98
N GLY A 41 52.91 22.97 19.05
CA GLY A 41 54.34 23.25 19.02
C GLY A 41 55.16 22.38 18.08
N GLY A 42 54.60 21.30 17.56
CA GLY A 42 55.19 20.42 16.58
C GLY A 42 54.81 20.71 15.12
N TYR A 43 53.94 21.73 14.89
CA TYR A 43 53.50 22.17 13.59
C TYR A 43 54.13 23.52 13.24
N ARG A 44 54.35 23.77 11.96
CA ARG A 44 54.85 25.05 11.44
C ARG A 44 53.84 25.60 10.44
N ASP A 45 53.44 26.88 10.65
CA ASP A 45 52.69 27.66 9.68
C ASP A 45 53.68 28.41 8.77
N SER A 46 53.50 28.35 7.45
CA SER A 46 54.27 29.06 6.45
C SER A 46 54.13 30.59 6.54
N ALA A 47 53.00 31.06 7.08
CA ALA A 47 52.76 32.49 7.31
C ALA A 47 53.55 33.04 8.53
N GLY A 48 54.09 32.15 9.36
CA GLY A 48 54.83 32.51 10.59
C GLY A 48 53.87 32.73 11.79
N GLY A 49 54.35 32.37 12.97
CA GLY A 49 53.60 32.48 14.21
C GLY A 49 53.24 31.15 14.84
N ASP A 50 52.61 31.19 16.02
CA ASP A 50 52.11 29.99 16.72
C ASP A 50 50.77 29.57 16.13
N VAL A 51 50.56 28.26 15.99
CA VAL A 51 49.31 27.70 15.47
C VAL A 51 48.18 27.95 16.50
N SER A 52 47.24 28.75 16.10
CA SER A 52 46.03 29.05 16.89
C SER A 52 45.00 27.92 16.82
N LEU A 53 43.91 27.98 17.55
CA LEU A 53 42.78 27.03 17.45
C LEU A 53 42.11 27.10 16.07
N LEU A 54 42.02 28.31 15.48
CA LEU A 54 41.48 28.50 14.14
C LEU A 54 42.37 27.83 13.08
N ASP A 55 43.68 27.95 13.21
CA ASP A 55 44.66 27.32 12.31
C ASP A 55 44.64 25.79 12.46
N ALA A 56 44.46 25.28 13.65
CA ALA A 56 44.28 23.84 13.90
C ALA A 56 42.96 23.31 13.28
N LEU A 57 41.87 24.07 13.35
CA LEU A 57 40.61 23.71 12.71
C LEU A 57 40.73 23.75 11.18
N TYR A 58 41.38 24.82 10.65
CA TYR A 58 41.68 24.97 9.23
C TYR A 58 42.52 23.78 8.74
N TYR A 59 43.67 23.51 9.37
CA TYR A 59 44.52 22.36 9.06
C TYR A 59 43.75 21.04 9.04
N SER A 60 42.90 20.81 10.06
CA SER A 60 42.12 19.59 10.19
C SER A 60 41.11 19.49 9.05
N THR A 61 40.42 20.57 8.70
CA THR A 61 39.45 20.58 7.60
C THR A 61 40.11 20.32 6.26
N VAL A 62 41.20 21.03 5.96
CA VAL A 62 41.99 20.89 4.73
C VAL A 62 42.62 19.49 4.65
N SER A 63 43.08 18.98 5.77
CA SER A 63 43.69 17.64 5.86
C SER A 63 42.67 16.54 5.65
N ILE A 64 41.50 16.56 6.36
CA ILE A 64 40.50 15.52 6.31
C ILE A 64 39.80 15.42 4.94
N THR A 65 39.64 16.57 4.25
CA THR A 65 39.11 16.64 2.90
C THR A 65 40.12 16.25 1.82
N THR A 66 41.35 15.89 2.21
CA THR A 66 42.48 15.52 1.31
C THR A 66 42.96 16.63 0.41
N THR A 67 42.63 17.90 0.68
CA THR A 67 43.11 19.06 -0.08
C THR A 67 44.63 19.28 0.13
N GLY A 68 45.06 19.37 1.41
CA GLY A 68 46.49 19.39 1.80
C GLY A 68 47.32 20.48 1.20
N TYR A 69 46.99 21.76 1.41
CA TYR A 69 47.76 22.89 0.84
C TYR A 69 49.23 22.91 1.28
N GLY A 70 49.57 22.31 2.40
CA GLY A 70 50.94 22.22 2.90
C GLY A 70 51.46 23.49 3.55
N ASP A 71 50.58 24.44 3.83
CA ASP A 71 50.83 25.69 4.55
C ASP A 71 51.07 25.47 6.04
N ILE A 72 50.30 24.54 6.66
CA ILE A 72 50.55 24.07 8.01
C ILE A 72 51.02 22.60 7.95
N THR A 73 52.23 22.33 8.48
CA THR A 73 52.85 21.02 8.36
C THR A 73 53.47 20.52 9.70
N PRO A 74 53.42 19.22 9.99
CA PRO A 74 54.11 18.64 11.12
C PRO A 74 55.63 18.58 10.87
N VAL A 75 56.41 19.25 11.74
CA VAL A 75 57.89 19.35 11.61
C VAL A 75 58.63 18.50 12.61
N THR A 76 58.05 18.25 13.82
CA THR A 76 58.66 17.38 14.82
C THR A 76 58.38 15.91 14.59
N SER A 77 59.21 15.00 15.09
CA SER A 77 59.01 13.56 14.99
C SER A 77 57.71 13.09 15.68
N GLU A 78 57.36 13.72 16.80
CA GLU A 78 56.12 13.45 17.55
C GLU A 78 54.89 13.86 16.78
N ALA A 79 54.85 15.06 16.18
CA ALA A 79 53.77 15.53 15.37
C ALA A 79 53.57 14.67 14.07
N ARG A 80 54.67 14.23 13.47
CA ARG A 80 54.63 13.29 12.34
C ARG A 80 54.07 11.94 12.72
N LEU A 81 54.45 11.39 13.88
CA LEU A 81 53.95 10.15 14.39
C LEU A 81 52.44 10.27 14.72
N ALA A 82 52.02 11.35 15.36
CA ALA A 82 50.60 11.63 15.62
C ALA A 82 49.80 11.74 14.29
N THR A 83 50.38 12.36 13.28
CA THR A 83 49.73 12.45 11.94
C THR A 83 49.57 11.05 11.33
N ILE A 84 50.57 10.19 11.40
CA ILE A 84 50.50 8.84 10.84
C ILE A 84 49.47 7.99 11.60
N LEU A 85 49.47 8.02 12.94
CA LEU A 85 48.67 7.11 13.75
C LEU A 85 47.25 7.59 14.05
N LEU A 86 46.99 8.90 14.04
CA LEU A 86 45.71 9.48 14.43
C LEU A 86 45.02 10.24 13.26
N VAL A 87 45.75 11.18 12.62
CA VAL A 87 45.18 12.04 11.59
C VAL A 87 44.89 11.23 10.31
N THR A 88 45.81 10.38 9.87
CA THR A 88 45.64 9.60 8.64
C THR A 88 44.52 8.55 8.75
N PRO A 89 44.40 7.75 9.81
CA PRO A 89 43.27 6.85 9.96
C PRO A 89 41.94 7.57 10.07
N ALA A 90 41.88 8.71 10.78
CA ALA A 90 40.65 9.52 10.86
C ALA A 90 40.23 10.07 9.51
N ARG A 91 41.17 10.47 8.64
CA ARG A 91 40.93 10.88 7.24
C ARG A 91 40.36 9.73 6.42
N VAL A 92 40.95 8.54 6.49
CA VAL A 92 40.48 7.36 5.76
C VAL A 92 39.05 7.00 6.20
N LEU A 93 38.77 7.06 7.51
CA LEU A 93 37.43 6.81 8.04
C LEU A 93 36.40 7.84 7.57
N PHE A 94 36.78 9.13 7.53
CA PHE A 94 35.94 10.21 7.02
C PHE A 94 35.59 9.99 5.54
N LEU A 95 36.58 9.65 4.70
CA LEU A 95 36.36 9.35 3.29
C LEU A 95 35.48 8.14 3.09
N ALA A 96 35.70 7.05 3.86
CA ALA A 96 34.86 5.87 3.82
C ALA A 96 33.42 6.20 4.21
N LEU A 97 33.20 7.07 5.22
CA LEU A 97 31.90 7.55 5.62
C LEU A 97 31.20 8.36 4.50
N LEU A 98 31.93 9.26 3.85
CA LEU A 98 31.41 10.10 2.76
C LEU A 98 31.01 9.25 1.54
N VAL A 99 31.92 8.41 1.06
CA VAL A 99 31.68 7.52 -0.10
C VAL A 99 30.58 6.50 0.23
N GLY A 100 30.60 5.92 1.41
CA GLY A 100 29.56 4.97 1.86
C GLY A 100 28.17 5.63 1.89
N THR A 101 28.08 6.89 2.30
CA THR A 101 26.80 7.64 2.30
C THR A 101 26.33 7.93 0.88
N ALA A 102 27.21 8.33 -0.03
CA ALA A 102 26.88 8.54 -1.42
C ALA A 102 26.39 7.27 -2.12
N LEU A 103 27.11 6.14 -1.90
CA LEU A 103 26.74 4.84 -2.44
C LEU A 103 25.39 4.34 -1.89
N GLU A 104 25.11 4.59 -0.61
CA GLU A 104 23.83 4.17 -0.01
C GLU A 104 22.66 4.94 -0.60
N LEU A 105 22.77 6.26 -0.78
CA LEU A 105 21.75 7.08 -1.43
C LEU A 105 21.47 6.65 -2.87
N LEU A 106 22.51 6.26 -3.60
CA LEU A 106 22.36 5.70 -4.96
C LEU A 106 21.73 4.31 -4.94
N ALA A 107 22.13 3.47 -3.99
CA ALA A 107 21.62 2.11 -3.85
C ALA A 107 20.16 2.06 -3.37
N GLU A 108 19.70 3.03 -2.55
CA GLU A 108 18.30 3.10 -2.10
C GLU A 108 17.35 3.26 -3.28
N ARG A 109 17.64 4.16 -4.23
CA ARG A 109 16.83 4.35 -5.43
C ARG A 109 16.73 3.07 -6.28
N SER A 110 17.87 2.42 -6.53
CA SER A 110 17.91 1.16 -7.27
C SER A 110 17.17 0.02 -6.54
N ARG A 111 17.28 -0.07 -5.22
CA ARG A 111 16.60 -1.08 -4.41
C ARG A 111 15.08 -0.88 -4.40
N GLU A 112 14.61 0.36 -4.36
CA GLU A 112 13.18 0.66 -4.45
C GLU A 112 12.60 0.25 -5.81
N ASP A 113 13.27 0.57 -6.91
CA ASP A 113 12.84 0.20 -8.25
C ASP A 113 12.82 -1.33 -8.44
N ILE A 114 13.84 -2.03 -7.97
CA ILE A 114 13.90 -3.50 -8.00
C ILE A 114 12.78 -4.08 -7.14
N ARG A 115 12.51 -3.52 -5.94
CA ARG A 115 11.45 -3.96 -5.04
C ARG A 115 10.07 -3.77 -5.66
N ARG A 116 9.82 -2.61 -6.31
CA ARG A 116 8.58 -2.30 -7.04
C ARG A 116 8.37 -3.27 -8.21
N ARG A 117 9.40 -3.49 -9.05
CA ARG A 117 9.32 -4.44 -10.18
C ARG A 117 9.08 -5.87 -9.70
N ARG A 118 9.74 -6.31 -8.62
CA ARG A 118 9.54 -7.65 -8.04
C ARG A 118 8.16 -7.78 -7.42
N TRP A 119 7.67 -6.75 -6.73
CA TRP A 119 6.32 -6.72 -6.19
C TRP A 119 5.28 -6.82 -7.30
N ARG A 120 5.35 -5.98 -8.33
CA ARG A 120 4.43 -6.02 -9.47
C ARG A 120 4.42 -7.38 -10.18
N ARG A 121 5.57 -8.03 -10.33
CA ARG A 121 5.66 -9.38 -10.94
C ARG A 121 4.98 -10.47 -10.12
N ARG A 122 4.83 -10.27 -8.82
CA ARG A 122 4.20 -11.23 -7.89
C ARG A 122 2.72 -10.95 -7.66
N MET A 123 2.22 -9.79 -8.15
CA MET A 123 0.81 -9.45 -8.04
C MET A 123 0.00 -10.26 -9.05
N GLU A 124 -0.80 -11.18 -8.54
CA GLU A 124 -1.74 -12.01 -9.27
C GLU A 124 -2.97 -12.23 -8.41
N ASP A 125 -4.15 -12.34 -9.01
CA ASP A 125 -5.40 -12.64 -8.32
C ASP A 125 -5.67 -11.69 -7.14
N HIS A 126 -5.34 -10.40 -7.32
CA HIS A 126 -5.49 -9.36 -6.31
C HIS A 126 -6.66 -8.42 -6.65
N THR A 127 -7.10 -7.67 -5.64
CA THR A 127 -8.16 -6.67 -5.80
C THR A 127 -7.55 -5.27 -5.78
N ILE A 128 -7.87 -4.47 -6.79
CA ILE A 128 -7.50 -3.06 -6.87
C ILE A 128 -8.67 -2.22 -6.36
N VAL A 129 -8.39 -1.26 -5.46
CA VAL A 129 -9.39 -0.32 -4.93
C VAL A 129 -9.00 1.09 -5.34
N CYS A 130 -9.76 1.65 -6.28
CA CYS A 130 -9.60 3.01 -6.78
C CYS A 130 -10.40 4.00 -5.92
N GLY A 131 -9.71 4.76 -5.08
CA GLY A 131 -10.26 5.68 -4.07
C GLY A 131 -10.24 5.08 -2.66
N TYR A 132 -9.44 5.67 -1.75
CA TYR A 132 -9.32 5.27 -0.34
C TYR A 132 -10.09 6.24 0.58
N GLY A 133 -11.25 6.68 0.12
CA GLY A 133 -12.26 7.42 0.88
C GLY A 133 -13.09 6.50 1.79
N THR A 134 -14.26 6.96 2.22
CA THR A 134 -15.17 6.18 3.08
C THR A 134 -15.62 4.89 2.39
N LYS A 135 -16.05 4.97 1.12
CA LYS A 135 -16.50 3.81 0.33
C LYS A 135 -15.41 2.76 0.17
N GLY A 136 -14.22 3.17 -0.28
CA GLY A 136 -13.09 2.24 -0.50
C GLY A 136 -12.61 1.57 0.79
N ARG A 137 -12.53 2.31 1.91
CA ARG A 137 -12.19 1.71 3.20
C ARG A 137 -13.22 0.70 3.70
N SER A 138 -14.51 0.99 3.51
CA SER A 138 -15.57 0.05 3.86
C SER A 138 -15.52 -1.21 3.01
N ALA A 139 -15.30 -1.08 1.70
CA ALA A 139 -15.14 -2.22 0.81
C ALA A 139 -13.92 -3.09 1.21
N ILE A 140 -12.79 -2.45 1.52
CA ILE A 140 -11.59 -3.17 2.00
C ILE A 140 -11.87 -3.91 3.30
N ARG A 141 -12.63 -3.31 4.23
CA ARG A 141 -13.00 -3.99 5.50
C ARG A 141 -13.74 -5.28 5.20
N VAL A 142 -14.77 -5.25 4.38
CA VAL A 142 -15.53 -6.44 3.98
C VAL A 142 -14.63 -7.50 3.33
N LEU A 143 -13.74 -7.11 2.41
CA LEU A 143 -12.77 -8.03 1.82
C LEU A 143 -11.87 -8.69 2.88
N ARG A 144 -11.43 -7.93 3.88
CA ARG A 144 -10.61 -8.45 4.98
C ARG A 144 -11.40 -9.40 5.88
N ASP A 145 -12.64 -9.09 6.19
CA ASP A 145 -13.55 -9.92 6.97
C ASP A 145 -13.85 -11.24 6.22
N GLN A 146 -13.90 -11.21 4.89
CA GLN A 146 -13.99 -12.39 4.02
C GLN A 146 -12.66 -13.15 3.86
N GLY A 147 -11.59 -12.77 4.58
CA GLY A 147 -10.32 -13.49 4.57
C GLY A 147 -9.34 -13.07 3.45
N VAL A 148 -9.64 -12.06 2.63
CA VAL A 148 -8.69 -11.58 1.62
C VAL A 148 -7.46 -10.98 2.30
N PRO A 149 -6.24 -11.50 2.10
CA PRO A 149 -5.06 -10.99 2.79
C PRO A 149 -4.70 -9.57 2.32
N ALA A 150 -4.17 -8.73 3.23
CA ALA A 150 -3.76 -7.36 2.92
C ALA A 150 -2.76 -7.30 1.74
N SER A 151 -1.94 -8.32 1.57
CA SER A 151 -0.98 -8.44 0.47
C SER A 151 -1.63 -8.59 -0.91
N ARG A 152 -2.92 -8.96 -0.99
CA ARG A 152 -3.71 -9.06 -2.22
C ARG A 152 -4.64 -7.86 -2.44
N ILE A 153 -4.46 -6.78 -1.70
CA ILE A 153 -5.21 -5.53 -1.88
C ILE A 153 -4.25 -4.42 -2.28
N VAL A 154 -4.55 -3.77 -3.39
CA VAL A 154 -3.81 -2.63 -3.92
C VAL A 154 -4.72 -1.41 -3.92
N VAL A 155 -4.27 -0.33 -3.32
CA VAL A 155 -5.03 0.93 -3.25
C VAL A 155 -4.47 1.92 -4.25
N ILE A 156 -5.33 2.61 -4.99
CA ILE A 156 -4.97 3.77 -5.82
C ILE A 156 -5.73 4.98 -5.32
N ASP A 157 -5.04 6.08 -5.03
CA ASP A 157 -5.68 7.36 -4.70
C ASP A 157 -4.84 8.53 -5.23
N ALA A 158 -5.51 9.58 -5.68
CA ALA A 158 -4.84 10.77 -6.21
C ALA A 158 -4.12 11.58 -5.12
N HIS A 159 -4.57 11.47 -3.87
CA HIS A 159 -4.12 12.30 -2.76
C HIS A 159 -3.14 11.55 -1.85
N ALA A 160 -2.06 12.23 -1.44
CA ALA A 160 -1.02 11.66 -0.59
C ALA A 160 -1.54 11.21 0.80
N GLY A 161 -2.51 11.93 1.38
CA GLY A 161 -3.06 11.60 2.69
C GLY A 161 -3.75 10.22 2.75
N PRO A 162 -4.71 9.89 1.86
CA PRO A 162 -5.27 8.56 1.74
C PRO A 162 -4.22 7.48 1.48
N VAL A 163 -3.26 7.71 0.57
CA VAL A 163 -2.17 6.79 0.28
C VAL A 163 -1.33 6.47 1.52
N ALA A 164 -0.95 7.50 2.29
CA ALA A 164 -0.21 7.32 3.53
C ALA A 164 -1.00 6.48 4.57
N ARG A 165 -2.33 6.72 4.68
CA ARG A 165 -3.19 5.92 5.58
C ARG A 165 -3.32 4.47 5.12
N ALA A 166 -3.43 4.22 3.81
CA ALA A 166 -3.47 2.87 3.25
C ALA A 166 -2.17 2.10 3.55
N ASN A 167 -1.02 2.75 3.36
CA ASN A 167 0.29 2.17 3.69
C ASN A 167 0.44 1.89 5.19
N ALA A 168 0.01 2.81 6.06
CA ALA A 168 0.04 2.61 7.52
C ALA A 168 -0.86 1.44 7.95
N ALA A 169 -1.94 1.17 7.20
CA ALA A 169 -2.82 0.01 7.40
C ALA A 169 -2.27 -1.29 6.77
N GLY A 170 -1.07 -1.26 6.16
CA GLY A 170 -0.39 -2.44 5.60
C GLY A 170 -0.74 -2.77 4.15
N TYR A 171 -1.47 -1.91 3.45
CA TYR A 171 -1.79 -2.10 2.03
C TYR A 171 -0.73 -1.50 1.12
N ALA A 172 -0.48 -2.15 -0.01
CA ALA A 172 0.27 -1.52 -1.09
C ALA A 172 -0.57 -0.37 -1.67
N ALA A 173 0.01 0.82 -1.78
CA ALA A 173 -0.73 1.98 -2.24
C ALA A 173 0.05 2.75 -3.32
N ILE A 174 -0.68 3.23 -4.31
CA ILE A 174 -0.15 3.98 -5.45
C ILE A 174 -0.79 5.36 -5.43
N GLN A 175 0.05 6.39 -5.38
CA GLN A 175 -0.43 7.75 -5.55
C GLN A 175 -0.51 8.09 -7.03
N GLY A 176 -1.72 8.39 -7.51
CA GLY A 176 -1.95 8.78 -8.89
C GLY A 176 -3.42 8.82 -9.27
N ASN A 177 -3.66 9.28 -10.48
CA ASN A 177 -5.00 9.26 -11.06
C ASN A 177 -5.32 7.82 -11.54
N ALA A 178 -6.33 7.20 -10.95
CA ALA A 178 -6.76 5.85 -11.30
C ALA A 178 -7.27 5.70 -12.75
N ALA A 179 -7.63 6.81 -13.43
CA ALA A 179 -7.98 6.80 -14.85
C ALA A 179 -6.74 6.76 -15.77
N SER A 180 -5.53 6.82 -15.23
CA SER A 180 -4.29 6.74 -16.02
C SER A 180 -3.89 5.31 -16.27
N THR A 181 -3.67 4.94 -17.53
CA THR A 181 -3.15 3.65 -17.96
C THR A 181 -1.81 3.30 -17.29
N GLU A 182 -0.95 4.30 -17.04
CA GLU A 182 0.33 4.10 -16.36
C GLU A 182 0.13 3.66 -14.91
N VAL A 183 -0.80 4.32 -14.19
CA VAL A 183 -1.11 4.02 -12.78
C VAL A 183 -1.74 2.64 -12.65
N LEU A 184 -2.69 2.29 -13.52
CA LEU A 184 -3.32 0.97 -13.55
C LEU A 184 -2.32 -0.13 -13.92
N ARG A 185 -1.38 0.14 -14.83
CA ARG A 185 -0.30 -0.80 -15.18
C ARG A 185 0.65 -1.03 -13.99
N GLU A 186 0.94 0.01 -13.21
CA GLU A 186 1.72 -0.14 -11.97
C GLU A 186 0.95 -0.96 -10.92
N ALA A 187 -0.38 -0.89 -10.90
CA ALA A 187 -1.22 -1.73 -10.07
C ALA A 187 -1.40 -3.16 -10.59
N ALA A 188 -0.80 -3.51 -11.74
CA ALA A 188 -0.90 -4.81 -12.42
C ALA A 188 -2.36 -5.22 -12.72
N VAL A 189 -3.16 -4.28 -13.27
CA VAL A 189 -4.58 -4.51 -13.61
C VAL A 189 -4.77 -5.68 -14.58
N ASP A 190 -3.77 -5.95 -15.42
CA ASP A 190 -3.72 -7.08 -16.36
C ASP A 190 -3.86 -8.44 -15.69
N ARG A 191 -3.57 -8.55 -14.39
CA ARG A 191 -3.60 -9.78 -13.59
C ARG A 191 -4.47 -9.66 -12.34
N ALA A 192 -5.22 -8.58 -12.23
CA ALA A 192 -6.15 -8.38 -11.13
C ALA A 192 -7.38 -9.28 -11.30
N ARG A 193 -7.89 -9.80 -10.18
CA ARG A 193 -9.15 -10.53 -10.10
C ARG A 193 -10.35 -9.58 -10.16
N ALA A 194 -10.25 -8.45 -9.46
CA ALA A 194 -11.33 -7.49 -9.36
C ALA A 194 -10.81 -6.06 -9.20
N VAL A 195 -11.60 -5.09 -9.66
CA VAL A 195 -11.36 -3.66 -9.44
C VAL A 195 -12.60 -3.04 -8.82
N ILE A 196 -12.43 -2.40 -7.66
CA ILE A 196 -13.46 -1.62 -7.00
C ILE A 196 -13.22 -0.15 -7.33
N VAL A 197 -14.15 0.45 -8.06
CA VAL A 197 -14.08 1.84 -8.50
C VAL A 197 -14.95 2.68 -7.57
N ALA A 198 -14.34 3.38 -6.61
CA ALA A 198 -15.01 4.12 -5.57
C ALA A 198 -14.47 5.55 -5.36
N PRO A 199 -14.26 6.35 -6.41
CA PRO A 199 -13.88 7.75 -6.28
C PRO A 199 -15.04 8.56 -5.68
N ASP A 200 -14.80 9.85 -5.47
CA ASP A 200 -15.79 10.81 -4.99
C ASP A 200 -16.67 11.42 -6.09
N ARG A 201 -16.26 11.27 -7.37
CA ARG A 201 -16.93 11.84 -8.56
C ARG A 201 -17.25 10.76 -9.58
N ASP A 202 -18.47 10.84 -10.15
CA ASP A 202 -18.96 9.86 -11.12
C ASP A 202 -18.25 9.95 -12.48
N ASP A 203 -17.85 11.16 -12.93
CA ASP A 203 -17.05 11.33 -14.14
C ASP A 203 -15.69 10.60 -14.03
N THR A 204 -15.08 10.69 -12.89
CA THR A 204 -13.84 9.93 -12.60
C THR A 204 -14.12 8.42 -12.56
N ALA A 205 -15.25 8.00 -11.97
CA ALA A 205 -15.63 6.59 -11.93
C ALA A 205 -15.82 6.01 -13.34
N VAL A 206 -16.49 6.74 -14.22
CA VAL A 206 -16.69 6.34 -15.63
C VAL A 206 -15.36 6.19 -16.37
N LEU A 207 -14.45 7.18 -16.23
CA LEU A 207 -13.13 7.11 -16.89
C LEU A 207 -12.27 5.95 -16.35
N VAL A 208 -12.26 5.74 -15.03
CA VAL A 208 -11.53 4.61 -14.43
C VAL A 208 -12.09 3.29 -14.93
N THR A 209 -13.41 3.11 -14.91
CA THR A 209 -14.08 1.90 -15.38
C THR A 209 -13.75 1.61 -16.83
N LEU A 210 -13.84 2.60 -17.70
CA LEU A 210 -13.52 2.47 -19.12
C LEU A 210 -12.06 2.06 -19.33
N THR A 211 -11.12 2.74 -18.67
CA THR A 211 -9.69 2.45 -18.81
C THR A 211 -9.35 1.06 -18.27
N VAL A 212 -9.95 0.63 -17.16
CA VAL A 212 -9.78 -0.72 -16.61
C VAL A 212 -10.29 -1.76 -17.62
N HIS A 213 -11.50 -1.56 -18.15
CA HIS A 213 -12.10 -2.48 -19.10
C HIS A 213 -11.28 -2.58 -20.39
N GLU A 214 -10.74 -1.48 -20.93
CA GLU A 214 -9.83 -1.49 -22.08
C GLU A 214 -8.54 -2.27 -21.82
N MET A 215 -8.02 -2.21 -20.59
CA MET A 215 -6.76 -2.89 -20.24
C MET A 215 -6.94 -4.37 -19.91
N ASN A 216 -8.09 -4.74 -19.34
CA ASN A 216 -8.39 -6.12 -18.97
C ASN A 216 -9.92 -6.36 -19.04
N HIS A 217 -10.37 -7.01 -20.10
CA HIS A 217 -11.79 -7.32 -20.34
C HIS A 217 -12.31 -8.45 -19.43
N ALA A 218 -11.41 -9.23 -18.81
CA ALA A 218 -11.79 -10.36 -17.97
C ALA A 218 -11.86 -10.02 -16.47
N VAL A 219 -11.41 -8.82 -16.07
CA VAL A 219 -11.43 -8.40 -14.67
C VAL A 219 -12.85 -8.02 -14.24
N THR A 220 -13.27 -8.46 -13.07
CA THR A 220 -14.55 -8.04 -12.49
C THR A 220 -14.46 -6.59 -12.01
N VAL A 221 -15.32 -5.71 -12.55
CA VAL A 221 -15.37 -4.29 -12.18
C VAL A 221 -16.64 -3.98 -11.41
N VAL A 222 -16.46 -3.57 -10.14
CA VAL A 222 -17.55 -3.09 -9.28
C VAL A 222 -17.40 -1.60 -9.09
N ALA A 223 -18.37 -0.82 -9.55
CA ALA A 223 -18.30 0.64 -9.49
C ALA A 223 -19.34 1.24 -8.54
N ALA A 224 -18.94 2.28 -7.80
CA ALA A 224 -19.85 3.08 -7.00
C ALA A 224 -20.29 4.31 -7.79
N ALA A 225 -21.58 4.43 -8.04
CA ALA A 225 -22.21 5.66 -8.52
C ALA A 225 -22.61 6.53 -7.32
N ARG A 226 -22.47 7.84 -7.46
CA ARG A 226 -23.04 8.81 -6.54
C ARG A 226 -24.50 9.09 -6.91
N GLU A 227 -24.74 9.35 -8.19
CA GLU A 227 -26.05 9.72 -8.73
C GLU A 227 -26.63 8.55 -9.55
N ALA A 228 -27.91 8.24 -9.35
CA ALA A 228 -28.57 7.12 -10.03
C ALA A 228 -28.62 7.29 -11.56
N GLU A 229 -28.63 8.52 -12.04
CA GLU A 229 -28.62 8.84 -13.46
C GLU A 229 -27.34 8.37 -14.17
N ASN A 230 -26.22 8.24 -13.46
CA ASN A 230 -24.93 7.84 -14.02
C ASN A 230 -24.71 6.32 -14.05
N VAL A 231 -25.63 5.53 -13.50
CA VAL A 231 -25.52 4.05 -13.45
C VAL A 231 -25.39 3.44 -14.83
N HIS A 232 -26.20 3.95 -15.80
CA HIS A 232 -26.16 3.43 -17.17
C HIS A 232 -24.81 3.69 -17.85
N LEU A 233 -24.16 4.83 -17.57
CA LEU A 233 -22.85 5.18 -18.13
C LEU A 233 -21.77 4.24 -17.60
N LEU A 234 -21.78 3.94 -16.30
CA LEU A 234 -20.83 2.99 -15.69
C LEU A 234 -20.98 1.59 -16.26
N ARG A 235 -22.22 1.11 -16.46
CA ARG A 235 -22.46 -0.19 -17.12
C ARG A 235 -21.97 -0.21 -18.56
N GLN A 236 -22.26 0.85 -19.33
CA GLN A 236 -21.76 0.99 -20.70
C GLN A 236 -20.24 1.08 -20.77
N SER A 237 -19.60 1.61 -19.73
CA SER A 237 -18.13 1.66 -19.62
C SER A 237 -17.50 0.33 -19.21
N GLY A 238 -18.29 -0.73 -18.96
CA GLY A 238 -17.78 -2.06 -18.64
C GLY A 238 -17.80 -2.42 -17.16
N ALA A 239 -18.63 -1.74 -16.32
CA ALA A 239 -18.84 -2.19 -14.95
C ALA A 239 -19.79 -3.39 -14.90
N ASP A 240 -19.37 -4.50 -14.29
CA ASP A 240 -20.20 -5.70 -14.07
C ASP A 240 -21.29 -5.43 -13.03
N SER A 241 -20.96 -4.62 -12.01
CA SER A 241 -21.90 -4.22 -10.96
C SER A 241 -21.75 -2.74 -10.64
N VAL A 242 -22.89 -2.07 -10.44
CA VAL A 242 -22.93 -0.65 -10.06
C VAL A 242 -23.79 -0.48 -8.84
N ILE A 243 -23.23 0.11 -7.79
CA ILE A 243 -23.90 0.40 -6.52
C ILE A 243 -24.10 1.91 -6.37
N THR A 244 -25.36 2.37 -6.28
CA THR A 244 -25.68 3.77 -6.04
C THR A 244 -25.62 4.05 -4.55
N SER A 245 -24.53 4.63 -4.09
CA SER A 245 -24.26 4.81 -2.65
C SER A 245 -25.20 5.78 -1.95
N SER A 246 -25.57 6.89 -2.60
CA SER A 246 -26.48 7.89 -2.04
C SER A 246 -27.92 7.37 -1.93
N ASP A 247 -28.41 6.66 -2.95
CA ASP A 247 -29.74 6.07 -2.96
C ASP A 247 -29.88 4.95 -1.92
N ALA A 248 -28.89 4.05 -1.83
CA ALA A 248 -28.87 3.00 -0.81
C ALA A 248 -28.90 3.57 0.61
N ALA A 249 -28.07 4.57 0.89
CA ALA A 249 -28.06 5.25 2.20
C ALA A 249 -29.40 5.97 2.46
N GLY A 250 -29.97 6.66 1.47
CA GLY A 250 -31.26 7.33 1.58
C GLY A 250 -32.39 6.37 1.89
N ARG A 251 -32.44 5.19 1.25
CA ARG A 251 -33.43 4.15 1.52
C ARG A 251 -33.31 3.61 2.96
N LEU A 252 -32.10 3.34 3.43
CA LEU A 252 -31.86 2.92 4.80
C LEU A 252 -32.31 3.96 5.81
N LEU A 253 -32.00 5.25 5.58
CA LEU A 253 -32.46 6.35 6.42
C LEU A 253 -34.00 6.44 6.45
N GLY A 254 -34.65 6.32 5.29
CA GLY A 254 -36.12 6.29 5.20
C GLY A 254 -36.74 5.13 5.96
N LEU A 255 -36.17 3.92 5.82
CA LEU A 255 -36.61 2.74 6.56
C LEU A 255 -36.41 2.89 8.08
N ALA A 256 -35.29 3.46 8.52
CA ALA A 256 -34.97 3.65 9.93
C ALA A 256 -36.02 4.51 10.66
N THR A 257 -36.71 5.43 9.98
CA THR A 257 -37.75 6.28 10.59
C THR A 257 -39.00 5.51 10.99
N ARG A 258 -39.32 4.39 10.34
CA ARG A 258 -40.55 3.61 10.59
C ARG A 258 -40.26 2.21 11.13
N THR A 259 -39.17 1.61 10.70
CA THR A 259 -38.80 0.23 11.03
C THR A 259 -37.31 0.11 11.40
N PRO A 260 -36.87 0.71 12.51
CA PRO A 260 -35.45 0.76 12.87
C PRO A 260 -34.82 -0.65 13.02
N ARG A 261 -35.58 -1.63 13.52
CA ARG A 261 -35.11 -3.01 13.67
C ARG A 261 -34.82 -3.71 12.34
N VAL A 262 -35.54 -3.32 11.27
CA VAL A 262 -35.26 -3.84 9.91
C VAL A 262 -33.89 -3.33 9.43
N VAL A 263 -33.55 -2.09 9.76
CA VAL A 263 -32.23 -1.53 9.41
C VAL A 263 -31.12 -2.23 10.20
N GLU A 264 -31.34 -2.53 11.48
CA GLU A 264 -30.37 -3.31 12.29
C GLU A 264 -30.10 -4.69 11.66
N VAL A 265 -31.15 -5.39 11.19
CA VAL A 265 -30.99 -6.68 10.50
C VAL A 265 -30.24 -6.51 9.16
N LEU A 266 -30.53 -5.45 8.40
CA LEU A 266 -29.83 -5.20 7.14
C LEU A 266 -28.35 -4.86 7.37
N GLU A 267 -28.03 -4.11 8.41
CA GLU A 267 -26.64 -3.82 8.80
C GLU A 267 -25.91 -5.09 9.27
N ASP A 268 -26.60 -5.95 9.99
CA ASP A 268 -26.08 -7.25 10.40
C ASP A 268 -25.74 -8.13 9.19
N LEU A 269 -26.64 -8.22 8.22
CA LEU A 269 -26.42 -8.95 6.95
C LEU A 269 -25.26 -8.40 6.09
N LEU A 270 -24.89 -7.15 6.27
CA LEU A 270 -23.73 -6.54 5.62
C LEU A 270 -22.42 -6.78 6.40
N THR A 271 -22.50 -7.35 7.61
CA THR A 271 -21.37 -7.62 8.49
C THR A 271 -21.03 -9.10 8.47
N VAL A 272 -20.01 -9.48 7.73
CA VAL A 272 -19.62 -10.89 7.55
C VAL A 272 -19.17 -11.52 8.87
N GLY A 273 -19.69 -12.72 9.18
CA GLY A 273 -19.24 -13.54 10.29
C GLY A 273 -19.86 -13.21 11.65
N ILE A 274 -20.82 -12.30 11.72
CA ILE A 274 -21.57 -11.95 12.94
C ILE A 274 -23.06 -11.97 12.61
N GLY A 275 -23.89 -12.62 13.45
CA GLY A 275 -25.33 -12.65 13.26
C GLY A 275 -25.78 -13.45 12.04
N PHE A 276 -26.59 -12.85 11.18
CA PHE A 276 -27.05 -13.48 9.94
C PHE A 276 -26.07 -13.25 8.79
N ASP A 277 -25.78 -14.31 8.06
CA ASP A 277 -24.90 -14.27 6.89
C ASP A 277 -25.65 -14.75 5.63
N ILE A 278 -25.41 -14.08 4.51
CA ILE A 278 -25.87 -14.54 3.20
C ILE A 278 -24.69 -15.25 2.52
N ARG A 279 -24.94 -16.49 2.09
CA ARG A 279 -23.94 -17.28 1.34
C ARG A 279 -24.40 -17.56 -0.06
N GLU A 280 -23.43 -17.50 -0.95
CA GLU A 280 -23.55 -17.95 -2.32
C GLU A 280 -22.64 -19.17 -2.52
N ARG A 281 -23.19 -20.27 -3.02
CA ARG A 281 -22.46 -21.48 -3.37
C ARG A 281 -22.95 -22.06 -4.70
N PRO A 282 -22.08 -22.69 -5.47
CA PRO A 282 -22.51 -23.41 -6.65
C PRO A 282 -23.39 -24.61 -6.27
N ALA A 283 -24.33 -24.97 -7.14
CA ALA A 283 -25.06 -26.21 -7.01
C ALA A 283 -24.11 -27.42 -7.15
N GLY A 284 -24.14 -28.31 -6.16
CA GLY A 284 -23.37 -29.56 -6.20
C GLY A 284 -23.87 -30.51 -7.30
N GLU A 285 -23.00 -31.33 -7.86
CA GLU A 285 -23.38 -32.33 -8.89
C GLU A 285 -24.51 -33.26 -8.41
N GLU A 286 -24.51 -33.61 -7.13
CA GLU A 286 -25.53 -34.45 -6.47
C GLU A 286 -26.87 -33.76 -6.20
N GLU A 287 -26.91 -32.42 -6.35
CA GLU A 287 -28.14 -31.61 -6.20
C GLU A 287 -28.82 -31.35 -7.58
N LEU A 288 -28.16 -31.67 -8.68
CA LEU A 288 -28.72 -31.41 -10.01
C LEU A 288 -30.02 -32.19 -10.24
N GLY A 289 -31.04 -31.47 -10.71
CA GLY A 289 -32.37 -32.03 -10.93
C GLY A 289 -33.25 -32.18 -9.65
N GLN A 290 -32.72 -31.79 -8.50
CA GLN A 290 -33.36 -31.79 -7.20
C GLN A 290 -33.47 -30.39 -6.62
N PRO A 291 -34.29 -30.16 -5.57
CA PRO A 291 -34.28 -28.90 -4.83
C PRO A 291 -32.95 -28.69 -4.08
N PRO A 292 -32.55 -27.44 -3.80
CA PRO A 292 -31.38 -27.13 -3.01
C PRO A 292 -31.36 -27.84 -1.67
N ARG A 293 -30.25 -28.46 -1.30
CA ARG A 293 -30.06 -29.01 0.05
C ARG A 293 -29.66 -27.89 0.98
N LEU A 294 -30.42 -27.68 2.02
CA LEU A 294 -30.17 -26.66 3.04
C LEU A 294 -29.63 -27.33 4.30
N GLY A 295 -28.65 -26.69 4.93
CA GLY A 295 -28.15 -27.08 6.23
C GLY A 295 -29.13 -26.73 7.36
N PRO A 296 -28.85 -27.21 8.59
CA PRO A 296 -29.63 -26.82 9.77
C PRO A 296 -29.60 -25.28 9.93
N GLY A 297 -30.77 -24.66 10.12
CA GLY A 297 -30.87 -23.20 10.29
C GLY A 297 -30.70 -22.38 9.01
N GLU A 298 -30.46 -23.01 7.85
CA GLU A 298 -30.38 -22.31 6.56
C GLU A 298 -31.76 -22.10 5.94
N MET A 299 -31.96 -20.94 5.34
CA MET A 299 -33.12 -20.59 4.54
C MET A 299 -32.69 -20.23 3.10
N LEU A 300 -33.36 -20.82 2.11
CA LEU A 300 -33.16 -20.45 0.72
C LEU A 300 -33.70 -19.04 0.47
N LEU A 301 -32.85 -18.16 -0.04
CA LEU A 301 -33.26 -16.84 -0.51
C LEU A 301 -33.59 -16.83 -2.01
N ALA A 302 -32.68 -17.38 -2.81
CA ALA A 302 -32.79 -17.37 -4.25
C ALA A 302 -31.83 -18.39 -4.90
N VAL A 303 -32.02 -18.61 -6.21
CA VAL A 303 -31.06 -19.28 -7.08
C VAL A 303 -30.74 -18.37 -8.25
N ALA A 304 -29.45 -18.06 -8.46
CA ALA A 304 -29.04 -17.32 -9.65
C ALA A 304 -28.76 -18.32 -10.78
N ARG A 305 -29.45 -18.15 -11.91
CA ARG A 305 -29.38 -18.97 -13.11
C ARG A 305 -29.17 -18.12 -14.34
N ARG A 306 -28.04 -18.22 -15.01
CA ARG A 306 -27.75 -17.46 -16.26
C ARG A 306 -27.93 -15.95 -16.12
N GLY A 307 -27.65 -15.39 -14.97
CA GLY A 307 -27.80 -13.95 -14.68
C GLY A 307 -29.21 -13.53 -14.21
N GLU A 308 -30.18 -14.44 -14.16
CA GLU A 308 -31.51 -14.19 -13.57
C GLU A 308 -31.57 -14.68 -12.12
N MET A 309 -32.25 -13.92 -11.26
CA MET A 309 -32.45 -14.27 -9.86
C MET A 309 -33.83 -14.92 -9.68
N LEU A 310 -33.86 -16.24 -9.52
CA LEU A 310 -35.06 -17.00 -9.20
C LEU A 310 -35.31 -16.94 -7.70
N ARG A 311 -36.48 -16.47 -7.29
CA ARG A 311 -36.84 -16.40 -5.86
C ARG A 311 -37.06 -17.78 -5.30
N ALA A 312 -36.90 -17.98 -3.99
CA ALA A 312 -37.15 -19.26 -3.32
C ALA A 312 -38.57 -19.85 -3.57
N SER A 313 -39.54 -18.97 -3.86
CA SER A 313 -40.92 -19.37 -4.19
C SER A 313 -41.14 -19.78 -5.66
N ASP A 314 -40.13 -19.63 -6.52
CA ASP A 314 -40.24 -19.98 -7.95
C ASP A 314 -40.20 -21.52 -8.10
N PRO A 315 -41.17 -22.14 -8.81
CA PRO A 315 -41.16 -23.58 -9.07
C PRO A 315 -39.89 -24.08 -9.78
N ALA A 316 -39.20 -23.22 -10.58
CA ALA A 316 -37.97 -23.56 -11.27
C ALA A 316 -36.81 -23.86 -10.34
N VAL A 317 -36.84 -23.38 -9.09
CA VAL A 317 -35.85 -23.63 -8.05
C VAL A 317 -35.86 -25.09 -7.56
N GLN A 318 -36.98 -25.78 -7.73
CA GLN A 318 -37.13 -27.19 -7.34
C GLN A 318 -36.30 -28.18 -8.19
N ARG A 319 -35.71 -27.69 -9.27
CA ARG A 319 -34.82 -28.46 -10.17
C ARG A 319 -33.58 -27.66 -10.52
N LEU A 320 -32.52 -27.86 -9.74
CA LEU A 320 -31.22 -27.19 -9.98
C LEU A 320 -30.62 -27.63 -11.31
N GLN A 321 -29.96 -26.71 -11.98
CA GLN A 321 -29.26 -26.90 -13.25
C GLN A 321 -27.75 -26.68 -13.09
N PRO A 322 -26.92 -27.25 -13.99
CA PRO A 322 -25.49 -26.96 -14.00
C PRO A 322 -25.23 -25.46 -14.14
N GLY A 323 -24.38 -24.92 -13.26
CA GLY A 323 -24.05 -23.50 -13.22
C GLY A 323 -24.96 -22.64 -12.35
N ASP A 324 -26.00 -23.22 -11.71
CA ASP A 324 -26.80 -22.51 -10.72
C ASP A 324 -25.96 -22.11 -9.51
N GLN A 325 -26.19 -20.90 -9.00
CA GLN A 325 -25.65 -20.43 -7.71
C GLN A 325 -26.79 -20.34 -6.70
N ILE A 326 -26.61 -20.99 -5.57
CA ILE A 326 -27.62 -21.08 -4.50
C ILE A 326 -27.30 -20.00 -3.46
N LEU A 327 -28.25 -19.11 -3.20
CA LEU A 327 -28.14 -18.08 -2.17
C LEU A 327 -28.94 -18.50 -0.94
N THR A 328 -28.27 -18.66 0.19
CA THR A 328 -28.87 -19.03 1.47
C THR A 328 -28.64 -17.97 2.54
N LEU A 329 -29.57 -17.88 3.48
CA LEU A 329 -29.46 -17.09 4.70
C LEU A 329 -29.34 -18.07 5.86
N GLY A 330 -28.39 -17.83 6.76
CA GLY A 330 -28.24 -18.62 7.97
C GLY A 330 -27.47 -17.87 9.04
N HIS A 331 -27.34 -18.44 10.22
CA HIS A 331 -26.54 -17.83 11.28
C HIS A 331 -25.05 -18.09 11.02
N ALA A 332 -24.20 -17.07 11.13
CA ALA A 332 -22.78 -17.13 10.79
C ALA A 332 -22.04 -18.30 11.49
N THR A 333 -22.40 -18.62 12.74
CA THR A 333 -21.84 -19.73 13.51
C THR A 333 -22.28 -21.11 13.02
N GLU A 334 -23.42 -21.23 12.33
CA GLU A 334 -23.98 -22.49 11.85
C GLU A 334 -23.56 -22.82 10.43
N LEU A 335 -23.23 -21.78 9.68
CA LEU A 335 -22.88 -21.88 8.27
C LEU A 335 -21.43 -22.38 8.02
N GLY A 336 -20.57 -22.66 9.00
CA GLY A 336 -19.17 -23.12 8.78
C GLY A 336 -18.30 -22.12 7.96
N PRO A 337 -17.01 -22.31 7.81
CA PRO A 337 -16.14 -21.39 7.07
C PRO A 337 -16.50 -21.33 5.57
N VAL A 338 -16.49 -20.14 5.01
CA VAL A 338 -16.58 -19.88 3.55
C VAL A 338 -15.32 -20.47 2.91
N ASP A 339 -15.42 -21.45 2.04
CA ASP A 339 -14.31 -22.20 1.44
C ASP A 339 -13.69 -23.31 2.32
N GLY A 340 -14.36 -24.42 2.58
CA GLY A 340 -13.75 -25.74 2.83
C GLY A 340 -12.42 -25.84 3.61
N ARG A 341 -11.98 -24.78 4.32
CA ARG A 341 -10.80 -24.78 5.18
C ARG A 341 -11.22 -25.15 6.60
N PRO A 342 -10.58 -26.17 7.21
CA PRO A 342 -10.81 -26.47 8.62
C PRO A 342 -10.40 -25.25 9.47
N ALA A 343 -11.22 -24.95 10.47
CA ALA A 343 -10.89 -24.00 11.52
C ALA A 343 -9.59 -24.47 12.21
N GLY A 344 -8.51 -23.69 12.05
CA GLY A 344 -7.24 -23.86 12.72
C GLY A 344 -7.09 -22.84 13.81
#